data_73288dae710559ca5748f21eebf12230
#
_entry.id   73288dae710559ca5748f21eebf12230
#
_cell.length_a   1.000
_cell.length_b   1.000
_cell.length_c   1.000
_cell.angle_alpha   90.00
_cell.angle_beta   90.00
_cell.angle_gamma   90.00
#
_symmetry.space_group_name_H-M   'P 1'
#
loop_
_entity.id
_entity.type
_entity.pdbx_description
1 polymer ?
#
loop_
_entity_poly.entity_id
_entity_poly.type
_entity_poly.pdbx_seq_one_letter_code
_entity_poly.pdbx_strand_id
1 'polypeptide(L)'
;MASTKVKIPTIDFSNLELKPNTPLWESTKVQVFEALKEYGCFEAIYDKIPNEIREGIFDISKEIFEFPLETKVKNYSEIPLEGYIGMIPHLPFYESLCIRDLLNPRNVETFANIFWPHGNPEFCNLVKAYSNPLLELDEVLKRMILENLGLENHIDELLDLNYMKFRFTHYKGSSIISGDHENNIKHNGLDGHTDGNFLTFISENQVNGLQINKNGEWIDVNISPNSFVVLSGDSFKAWTNGRLHSPVHKVKMFGESDRFSIQLFSFSKPGHFVKAPKELVDEEHPLLFKPFEMIGLTEYVTSQAGYAAPNDAFKAYCGL
;
A
#
# COMPACT_ATOMS: atom_id res chain seq x y z
N MET A 1 20.74 10.20 -28.00
CA MET A 1 19.31 9.85 -27.93
C MET A 1 18.94 9.99 -26.48
N ALA A 2 17.99 10.85 -26.13
CA ALA A 2 17.52 10.95 -24.76
C ALA A 2 16.84 9.61 -24.40
N SER A 3 17.37 8.89 -23.42
CA SER A 3 16.71 7.72 -22.84
C SER A 3 15.37 8.21 -22.28
N THR A 4 14.26 7.78 -22.88
CA THR A 4 12.94 8.01 -22.27
C THR A 4 12.95 7.27 -20.96
N LYS A 5 13.00 8.03 -19.82
CA LYS A 5 12.86 7.43 -18.48
C LYS A 5 11.57 6.60 -18.46
N VAL A 6 11.68 5.33 -18.14
CA VAL A 6 10.51 4.44 -17.96
C VAL A 6 9.65 5.04 -16.85
N LYS A 7 8.34 5.10 -17.08
CA LYS A 7 7.36 5.56 -16.09
C LYS A 7 6.36 4.45 -15.84
N ILE A 8 5.77 4.44 -14.64
CA ILE A 8 4.62 3.57 -14.37
C ILE A 8 3.41 4.04 -15.18
N PRO A 9 2.47 3.15 -15.55
CA PRO A 9 1.23 3.53 -16.21
C PRO A 9 0.41 4.52 -15.37
N THR A 10 -0.33 5.41 -16.02
CA THR A 10 -1.27 6.33 -15.38
C THR A 10 -2.68 6.02 -15.88
N ILE A 11 -3.64 5.85 -14.99
CA ILE A 11 -5.04 5.51 -15.30
C ILE A 11 -5.97 6.54 -14.63
N ASP A 12 -6.95 7.04 -15.36
CA ASP A 12 -7.88 8.08 -14.90
C ASP A 12 -9.19 7.49 -14.40
N PHE A 13 -9.50 7.70 -13.11
CA PHE A 13 -10.74 7.32 -12.42
C PHE A 13 -11.62 8.53 -12.06
N SER A 14 -11.27 9.73 -12.50
CA SER A 14 -12.05 10.94 -12.23
C SER A 14 -13.32 11.05 -13.07
N ASN A 15 -13.42 10.29 -14.16
CA ASN A 15 -14.53 10.38 -15.09
C ASN A 15 -15.82 9.80 -14.51
N LEU A 16 -16.88 10.61 -14.42
CA LEU A 16 -18.19 10.23 -13.89
C LEU A 16 -18.92 9.17 -14.74
N GLU A 17 -18.52 8.98 -16.01
CA GLU A 17 -19.06 7.96 -16.91
C GLU A 17 -18.41 6.58 -16.71
N LEU A 18 -17.44 6.46 -15.80
CA LEU A 18 -16.80 5.18 -15.44
C LEU A 18 -17.78 4.34 -14.60
N LYS A 19 -18.66 3.63 -15.28
CA LYS A 19 -19.69 2.78 -14.67
C LYS A 19 -19.64 1.37 -15.28
N PRO A 20 -19.94 0.31 -14.52
CA PRO A 20 -20.00 -1.06 -15.04
C PRO A 20 -20.81 -1.17 -16.34
N ASN A 21 -20.37 -2.02 -17.24
CA ASN A 21 -20.98 -2.25 -18.56
C ASN A 21 -20.95 -1.08 -19.53
N THR A 22 -20.13 -0.04 -19.30
CA THR A 22 -19.90 1.04 -20.28
C THR A 22 -18.62 0.76 -21.09
N PRO A 23 -18.48 1.30 -22.32
CA PRO A 23 -17.23 1.15 -23.08
C PRO A 23 -16.01 1.69 -22.34
N LEU A 24 -16.17 2.76 -21.55
CA LEU A 24 -15.09 3.31 -20.72
C LEU A 24 -14.69 2.33 -19.62
N TRP A 25 -15.65 1.67 -18.93
CA TRP A 25 -15.36 0.64 -17.95
C TRP A 25 -14.56 -0.51 -18.55
N GLU A 26 -15.02 -1.03 -19.70
CA GLU A 26 -14.36 -2.15 -20.38
C GLU A 26 -12.91 -1.81 -20.76
N SER A 27 -12.67 -0.61 -21.29
CA SER A 27 -11.31 -0.18 -21.65
C SER A 27 -10.43 0.07 -20.41
N THR A 28 -10.98 0.67 -19.33
CA THR A 28 -10.24 0.94 -18.11
C THR A 28 -9.90 -0.37 -17.37
N LYS A 29 -10.84 -1.32 -17.33
CA LYS A 29 -10.66 -2.65 -16.77
C LYS A 29 -9.42 -3.37 -17.37
N VAL A 30 -9.28 -3.31 -18.70
CA VAL A 30 -8.12 -3.88 -19.40
C VAL A 30 -6.84 -3.14 -19.04
N GLN A 31 -6.86 -1.80 -18.98
CA GLN A 31 -5.69 -1.00 -18.59
C GLN A 31 -5.23 -1.33 -17.16
N VAL A 32 -6.15 -1.44 -16.20
CA VAL A 32 -5.87 -1.83 -14.81
C VAL A 32 -5.20 -3.19 -14.76
N PHE A 33 -5.79 -4.18 -15.43
CA PHE A 33 -5.26 -5.54 -15.41
C PHE A 33 -3.85 -5.62 -16.03
N GLU A 34 -3.63 -5.03 -17.20
CA GLU A 34 -2.33 -5.06 -17.87
C GLU A 34 -1.26 -4.27 -17.08
N ALA A 35 -1.62 -3.14 -16.44
CA ALA A 35 -0.72 -2.39 -15.57
C ALA A 35 -0.27 -3.22 -14.35
N LEU A 36 -1.21 -3.89 -13.67
CA LEU A 36 -0.90 -4.73 -12.51
C LEU A 36 -0.19 -6.03 -12.90
N LYS A 37 -0.49 -6.60 -14.06
CA LYS A 37 0.21 -7.77 -14.59
C LYS A 37 1.65 -7.46 -14.96
N GLU A 38 1.90 -6.34 -15.64
CA GLU A 38 3.21 -6.00 -16.17
C GLU A 38 4.09 -5.26 -15.15
N TYR A 39 3.55 -4.25 -14.47
CA TYR A 39 4.30 -3.39 -13.54
C TYR A 39 4.00 -3.74 -12.07
N GLY A 40 2.89 -4.40 -11.79
CA GLY A 40 2.37 -4.58 -10.44
C GLY A 40 1.82 -3.31 -9.83
N CYS A 41 1.80 -2.21 -10.58
CA CYS A 41 1.37 -0.90 -10.09
C CYS A 41 0.95 0.05 -11.21
N PHE A 42 0.26 1.12 -10.83
CA PHE A 42 -0.03 2.27 -11.68
C PHE A 42 -0.30 3.51 -10.82
N GLU A 43 -0.25 4.70 -11.44
CA GLU A 43 -0.76 5.94 -10.85
C GLU A 43 -2.24 6.09 -11.20
N ALA A 44 -3.10 6.15 -10.19
CA ALA A 44 -4.54 6.42 -10.33
C ALA A 44 -4.80 7.91 -10.18
N ILE A 45 -5.24 8.60 -11.24
CA ILE A 45 -5.82 9.94 -11.11
C ILE A 45 -7.19 9.78 -10.48
N TYR A 46 -7.41 10.43 -9.32
CA TYR A 46 -8.63 10.25 -8.53
C TYR A 46 -8.93 11.50 -7.73
N ASP A 47 -9.90 12.26 -8.17
CA ASP A 47 -10.24 13.60 -7.67
C ASP A 47 -11.41 13.64 -6.67
N LYS A 48 -11.93 12.47 -6.27
CA LYS A 48 -13.06 12.39 -5.32
C LYS A 48 -12.71 12.81 -3.88
N ILE A 49 -11.43 13.02 -3.57
CA ILE A 49 -10.99 13.54 -2.28
C ILE A 49 -10.70 15.03 -2.42
N PRO A 50 -11.49 15.93 -1.80
CA PRO A 50 -11.25 17.36 -1.86
C PRO A 50 -9.85 17.77 -1.38
N ASN A 51 -9.29 18.85 -1.92
CA ASN A 51 -7.95 19.30 -1.57
C ASN A 51 -7.80 19.62 -0.09
N GLU A 52 -8.82 20.25 0.53
CA GLU A 52 -8.84 20.55 1.96
C GLU A 52 -8.76 19.28 2.83
N ILE A 53 -9.33 18.17 2.39
CA ILE A 53 -9.23 16.89 3.08
C ILE A 53 -7.83 16.29 2.89
N ARG A 54 -7.24 16.43 1.68
CA ARG A 54 -5.86 15.99 1.40
C ARG A 54 -4.85 16.79 2.22
N GLU A 55 -4.97 18.10 2.25
CA GLU A 55 -4.10 18.96 3.06
C GLU A 55 -4.25 18.64 4.55
N GLY A 56 -5.50 18.58 5.04
CA GLY A 56 -5.80 18.29 6.44
C GLY A 56 -5.22 16.95 6.94
N ILE A 57 -5.27 15.88 6.11
CA ILE A 57 -4.73 14.58 6.52
C ILE A 57 -3.19 14.62 6.64
N PHE A 58 -2.50 15.41 5.82
CA PHE A 58 -1.06 15.60 5.96
C PHE A 58 -0.70 16.52 7.12
N ASP A 59 -1.50 17.56 7.41
CA ASP A 59 -1.25 18.43 8.55
C ASP A 59 -1.46 17.72 9.86
N ILE A 60 -2.53 16.92 10.00
CA ILE A 60 -2.73 16.09 11.19
C ILE A 60 -1.67 14.98 11.30
N SER A 61 -1.15 14.49 10.16
CA SER A 61 -0.02 13.56 10.14
C SER A 61 1.23 14.17 10.76
N LYS A 62 1.55 15.42 10.44
CA LYS A 62 2.66 16.13 11.07
C LYS A 62 2.45 16.23 12.59
N GLU A 63 1.25 16.67 13.01
CA GLU A 63 0.90 16.82 14.43
C GLU A 63 1.10 15.51 15.20
N ILE A 64 0.60 14.37 14.71
CA ILE A 64 0.70 13.10 15.44
C ILE A 64 2.14 12.60 15.57
N PHE A 65 3.03 12.94 14.64
CA PHE A 65 4.45 12.56 14.74
C PHE A 65 5.26 13.49 15.65
N GLU A 66 4.75 14.69 15.98
CA GLU A 66 5.35 15.61 16.95
C GLU A 66 5.10 15.17 18.41
N PHE A 67 4.13 14.29 18.68
CA PHE A 67 3.92 13.75 20.00
C PHE A 67 5.15 12.98 20.51
N PRO A 68 5.40 12.99 21.84
CA PRO A 68 6.50 12.24 22.44
C PRO A 68 6.45 10.75 22.10
N LEU A 69 7.62 10.11 22.06
CA LEU A 69 7.75 8.68 21.76
C LEU A 69 6.88 7.81 22.67
N GLU A 70 6.83 8.15 23.99
CA GLU A 70 6.00 7.43 24.96
C GLU A 70 4.50 7.48 24.65
N THR A 71 4.04 8.44 23.87
CA THR A 71 2.66 8.50 23.37
C THR A 71 2.51 7.63 22.12
N LYS A 72 3.40 7.76 21.15
CA LYS A 72 3.35 7.02 19.89
C LYS A 72 3.42 5.50 20.08
N VAL A 73 4.24 5.01 21.00
CA VAL A 73 4.38 3.57 21.31
C VAL A 73 3.12 2.94 21.93
N LYS A 74 2.16 3.75 22.39
CA LYS A 74 0.84 3.25 22.83
C LYS A 74 -0.02 2.74 21.67
N ASN A 75 0.31 3.13 20.43
CA ASN A 75 -0.24 2.49 19.23
C ASN A 75 0.42 1.12 19.06
N TYR A 76 0.05 0.17 19.92
CA TYR A 76 0.64 -1.15 20.03
C TYR A 76 -0.28 -2.22 19.43
N SER A 77 0.31 -3.26 18.84
CA SER A 77 -0.36 -4.49 18.42
C SER A 77 0.54 -5.69 18.69
N GLU A 78 -0.06 -6.84 19.04
CA GLU A 78 0.64 -8.12 19.11
C GLU A 78 0.95 -8.67 17.69
N ILE A 79 0.16 -8.25 16.70
CA ILE A 79 0.39 -8.62 15.30
C ILE A 79 1.52 -7.74 14.77
N PRO A 80 2.61 -8.34 14.26
CA PRO A 80 3.71 -7.57 13.70
C PRO A 80 3.26 -6.62 12.59
N LEU A 81 3.90 -5.48 12.48
CA LEU A 81 3.62 -4.43 11.50
C LEU A 81 2.23 -3.75 11.65
N GLU A 82 1.52 -3.99 12.76
CA GLU A 82 0.24 -3.34 13.09
C GLU A 82 0.37 -2.36 14.25
N GLY A 83 0.91 -1.32 14.26
CA GLY A 83 1.06 -0.35 15.34
C GLY A 83 2.13 0.67 15.00
N TYR A 84 2.72 1.23 16.04
CA TYR A 84 3.89 2.08 15.91
C TYR A 84 5.09 1.24 15.46
N ILE A 85 5.74 1.68 14.41
CA ILE A 85 7.02 1.16 13.95
C ILE A 85 8.00 2.33 13.91
N GLY A 86 9.14 2.17 14.54
CA GLY A 86 10.20 3.18 14.59
C GLY A 86 11.38 2.64 15.37
N MET A 87 12.40 3.50 15.58
CA MET A 87 13.64 3.13 16.30
C MET A 87 14.35 1.91 15.67
N ILE A 88 14.21 1.74 14.36
CA ILE A 88 14.89 0.67 13.62
C ILE A 88 16.35 1.10 13.40
N PRO A 89 17.36 0.36 13.89
CA PRO A 89 18.74 0.84 13.87
C PRO A 89 19.28 1.22 12.48
N HIS A 90 18.89 0.50 11.42
CA HIS A 90 19.30 0.79 10.04
C HIS A 90 18.36 1.76 9.29
N LEU A 91 17.22 2.12 9.88
CA LEU A 91 16.26 3.10 9.39
C LEU A 91 15.94 4.16 10.47
N PRO A 92 16.92 4.91 10.96
CA PRO A 92 16.77 5.78 12.15
C PRO A 92 15.83 6.97 11.93
N PHE A 93 15.51 7.27 10.69
CA PHE A 93 14.64 8.41 10.30
C PHE A 93 13.24 7.98 9.87
N TYR A 94 12.90 6.70 10.02
CA TYR A 94 11.60 6.14 9.69
C TYR A 94 10.75 5.93 10.94
N GLU A 95 9.53 6.38 10.88
CA GLU A 95 8.50 5.99 11.85
C GLU A 95 7.12 5.92 11.19
N SER A 96 6.27 5.06 11.72
CA SER A 96 4.89 4.94 11.24
C SER A 96 3.92 4.56 12.34
N LEU A 97 2.65 4.92 12.14
CA LEU A 97 1.51 4.66 13.01
C LEU A 97 0.39 4.02 12.21
N CYS A 98 -0.33 3.07 12.78
CA CYS A 98 -1.33 2.30 12.04
C CYS A 98 -2.69 2.28 12.76
N ILE A 99 -3.75 2.66 12.05
CA ILE A 99 -5.13 2.35 12.42
C ILE A 99 -5.45 1.00 11.78
N ARG A 100 -5.63 -0.03 12.61
CA ARG A 100 -6.01 -1.37 12.17
C ARG A 100 -7.53 -1.48 12.03
N ASP A 101 -7.99 -2.34 11.13
CA ASP A 101 -9.42 -2.59 10.88
C ASP A 101 -10.23 -1.29 10.76
N LEU A 102 -9.85 -0.49 9.77
CA LEU A 102 -10.45 0.83 9.51
C LEU A 102 -11.97 0.76 9.30
N LEU A 103 -12.50 -0.40 8.88
CA LEU A 103 -13.93 -0.60 8.67
C LEU A 103 -14.72 -0.61 9.97
N ASN A 104 -14.06 -0.80 11.11
CA ASN A 104 -14.65 -0.62 12.43
C ASN A 104 -14.41 0.82 12.95
N PRO A 105 -15.43 1.69 13.00
CA PRO A 105 -15.26 3.10 13.41
C PRO A 105 -14.62 3.28 14.78
N ARG A 106 -14.83 2.32 15.72
CA ARG A 106 -14.24 2.36 17.07
C ARG A 106 -12.72 2.34 17.05
N ASN A 107 -12.11 1.76 16.00
CA ASN A 107 -10.66 1.69 15.91
C ASN A 107 -10.03 3.05 15.57
N VAL A 108 -10.73 3.89 14.79
CA VAL A 108 -10.33 5.27 14.53
C VAL A 108 -10.40 6.10 15.82
N GLU A 109 -11.49 5.95 16.60
CA GLU A 109 -11.65 6.62 17.90
C GLU A 109 -10.58 6.14 18.91
N THR A 110 -10.31 4.83 18.96
CA THR A 110 -9.27 4.25 19.82
C THR A 110 -7.89 4.81 19.48
N PHE A 111 -7.58 4.91 18.20
CA PHE A 111 -6.34 5.54 17.74
C PHE A 111 -6.28 7.02 18.14
N ALA A 112 -7.35 7.79 17.89
CA ALA A 112 -7.41 9.19 18.26
C ALA A 112 -7.18 9.41 19.78
N ASN A 113 -7.73 8.55 20.63
CA ASN A 113 -7.62 8.64 22.10
C ASN A 113 -6.18 8.41 22.60
N ILE A 114 -5.29 7.85 21.80
CA ILE A 114 -3.85 7.75 22.12
C ILE A 114 -3.22 9.14 22.24
N PHE A 115 -3.60 10.03 21.32
CA PHE A 115 -3.03 11.38 21.17
C PHE A 115 -3.88 12.43 21.86
N TRP A 116 -5.19 12.28 21.83
CA TRP A 116 -6.17 13.19 22.42
C TRP A 116 -7.06 12.44 23.43
N PRO A 117 -6.73 12.45 24.74
CA PRO A 117 -7.43 11.64 25.75
C PRO A 117 -8.93 11.96 25.90
N HIS A 118 -9.38 13.13 25.46
CA HIS A 118 -10.80 13.52 25.45
C HIS A 118 -11.50 13.28 24.10
N GLY A 119 -10.85 12.52 23.20
CA GLY A 119 -11.29 12.31 21.83
C GLY A 119 -10.91 13.46 20.89
N ASN A 120 -10.98 13.19 19.60
CA ASN A 120 -10.82 14.17 18.51
C ASN A 120 -11.79 13.83 17.38
N PRO A 121 -13.03 14.31 17.43
CA PRO A 121 -14.02 14.06 16.37
C PRO A 121 -13.58 14.60 15.01
N GLU A 122 -12.83 15.70 14.97
CA GLU A 122 -12.33 16.29 13.74
C GLU A 122 -11.33 15.34 13.04
N PHE A 123 -10.39 14.76 13.81
CA PHE A 123 -9.50 13.71 13.31
C PHE A 123 -10.29 12.52 12.75
N CYS A 124 -11.28 12.03 13.50
CA CYS A 124 -12.09 10.87 13.08
C CYS A 124 -12.86 11.15 11.78
N ASN A 125 -13.45 12.36 11.66
CA ASN A 125 -14.15 12.79 10.44
C ASN A 125 -13.18 12.94 9.27
N LEU A 126 -11.99 13.47 9.49
CA LEU A 126 -10.97 13.67 8.47
C LEU A 126 -10.47 12.32 7.93
N VAL A 127 -10.12 11.38 8.82
CA VAL A 127 -9.72 10.01 8.41
C VAL A 127 -10.82 9.35 7.58
N LYS A 128 -12.09 9.47 8.02
CA LYS A 128 -13.25 8.92 7.30
C LYS A 128 -13.43 9.58 5.92
N ALA A 129 -13.38 10.92 5.86
CA ALA A 129 -13.54 11.65 4.60
C ALA A 129 -12.43 11.34 3.59
N TYR A 130 -11.21 11.08 4.08
CA TYR A 130 -10.09 10.71 3.25
C TYR A 130 -10.16 9.25 2.78
N SER A 131 -10.53 8.32 3.66
CA SER A 131 -10.49 6.89 3.38
C SER A 131 -11.69 6.35 2.61
N ASN A 132 -12.91 6.86 2.84
CA ASN A 132 -14.11 6.31 2.19
C ASN A 132 -14.01 6.29 0.65
N PRO A 133 -13.57 7.36 -0.05
CA PRO A 133 -13.40 7.30 -1.50
C PRO A 133 -12.36 6.25 -1.94
N LEU A 134 -11.32 5.99 -1.13
CA LEU A 134 -10.33 4.95 -1.44
C LEU A 134 -10.87 3.53 -1.22
N LEU A 135 -11.78 3.34 -0.25
CA LEU A 135 -12.51 2.07 -0.09
C LEU A 135 -13.39 1.78 -1.32
N GLU A 136 -14.08 2.81 -1.85
CA GLU A 136 -14.84 2.69 -3.10
C GLU A 136 -13.91 2.34 -4.28
N LEU A 137 -12.73 2.94 -4.36
CA LEU A 137 -11.76 2.65 -5.41
C LEU A 137 -11.20 1.22 -5.28
N ASP A 138 -10.94 0.72 -4.06
CA ASP A 138 -10.54 -0.67 -3.82
C ASP A 138 -11.58 -1.68 -4.37
N GLU A 139 -12.88 -1.44 -4.10
CA GLU A 139 -13.96 -2.25 -4.64
C GLU A 139 -14.01 -2.23 -6.17
N VAL A 140 -13.91 -1.02 -6.75
CA VAL A 140 -13.90 -0.83 -8.22
C VAL A 140 -12.74 -1.61 -8.85
N LEU A 141 -11.54 -1.50 -8.30
CA LEU A 141 -10.35 -2.17 -8.82
C LEU A 141 -10.46 -3.69 -8.71
N LYS A 142 -10.91 -4.22 -7.56
CA LYS A 142 -11.13 -5.65 -7.39
C LYS A 142 -12.16 -6.18 -8.39
N ARG A 143 -13.27 -5.46 -8.55
CA ARG A 143 -14.29 -5.80 -9.55
C ARG A 143 -13.71 -5.85 -10.96
N MET A 144 -12.99 -4.82 -11.39
CA MET A 144 -12.35 -4.76 -12.71
C MET A 144 -11.36 -5.91 -12.93
N ILE A 145 -10.57 -6.25 -11.92
CA ILE A 145 -9.59 -7.35 -11.98
C ILE A 145 -10.31 -8.71 -12.12
N LEU A 146 -11.33 -8.96 -11.30
CA LEU A 146 -12.07 -10.23 -11.35
C LEU A 146 -12.89 -10.37 -12.63
N GLU A 147 -13.54 -9.32 -13.10
CA GLU A 147 -14.24 -9.32 -14.39
C GLU A 147 -13.27 -9.59 -15.57
N ASN A 148 -12.06 -9.06 -15.53
CA ASN A 148 -11.05 -9.35 -16.55
C ASN A 148 -10.60 -10.82 -16.53
N LEU A 149 -10.64 -11.44 -15.37
CA LEU A 149 -10.31 -12.87 -15.19
C LEU A 149 -11.50 -13.81 -15.41
N GLY A 150 -12.72 -13.29 -15.65
CA GLY A 150 -13.94 -14.10 -15.75
C GLY A 150 -14.37 -14.72 -14.41
N LEU A 151 -14.11 -14.02 -13.30
CA LEU A 151 -14.32 -14.47 -11.92
C LEU A 151 -15.33 -13.60 -11.16
N GLU A 152 -16.33 -13.06 -11.83
CA GLU A 152 -17.33 -12.16 -11.26
C GLU A 152 -18.06 -12.78 -10.06
N ASN A 153 -18.22 -14.09 -10.06
CA ASN A 153 -18.85 -14.86 -8.97
C ASN A 153 -18.03 -14.88 -7.66
N HIS A 154 -16.78 -14.48 -7.68
CA HIS A 154 -15.92 -14.36 -6.49
C HIS A 154 -15.83 -12.93 -5.93
N ILE A 155 -16.48 -11.94 -6.56
CA ILE A 155 -16.35 -10.53 -6.15
C ILE A 155 -16.85 -10.33 -4.72
N ASP A 156 -18.07 -10.79 -4.42
CA ASP A 156 -18.68 -10.59 -3.09
C ASP A 156 -17.84 -11.30 -2.01
N GLU A 157 -17.37 -12.53 -2.27
CA GLU A 157 -16.48 -13.26 -1.35
C GLU A 157 -15.21 -12.49 -1.08
N LEU A 158 -14.55 -11.94 -2.13
CA LEU A 158 -13.30 -11.19 -1.96
C LEU A 158 -13.51 -9.87 -1.21
N LEU A 159 -14.63 -9.17 -1.46
CA LEU A 159 -14.96 -7.93 -0.76
C LEU A 159 -15.33 -8.16 0.71
N ASP A 160 -16.06 -9.24 1.01
CA ASP A 160 -16.41 -9.62 2.38
C ASP A 160 -15.20 -9.99 3.24
N LEU A 161 -14.08 -10.36 2.61
CA LEU A 161 -12.83 -10.66 3.29
C LEU A 161 -11.97 -9.43 3.58
N ASN A 162 -12.42 -8.22 3.21
CA ASN A 162 -11.62 -7.01 3.42
C ASN A 162 -11.34 -6.73 4.89
N TYR A 163 -10.05 -6.52 5.19
CA TYR A 163 -9.52 -5.98 6.43
C TYR A 163 -8.61 -4.81 6.07
N MET A 164 -9.05 -3.61 6.38
CA MET A 164 -8.40 -2.39 5.90
C MET A 164 -7.51 -1.79 6.98
N LYS A 165 -6.25 -1.50 6.62
CA LYS A 165 -5.30 -0.80 7.50
C LYS A 165 -4.99 0.57 6.94
N PHE A 166 -5.02 1.59 7.78
CA PHE A 166 -4.68 2.96 7.43
C PHE A 166 -3.40 3.35 8.15
N ARG A 167 -2.36 3.73 7.41
CA ARG A 167 -1.04 4.01 7.97
C ARG A 167 -0.61 5.42 7.67
N PHE A 168 -0.14 6.10 8.70
CA PHE A 168 0.63 7.32 8.60
C PHE A 168 2.11 6.97 8.66
N THR A 169 2.92 7.53 7.77
CA THR A 169 4.36 7.29 7.73
C THR A 169 5.12 8.60 7.63
N HIS A 170 6.15 8.73 8.43
CA HIS A 170 7.05 9.86 8.46
C HIS A 170 8.48 9.40 8.14
N TYR A 171 9.11 10.07 7.19
CA TYR A 171 10.52 9.95 6.88
C TYR A 171 11.16 11.29 7.13
N LYS A 172 11.97 11.37 8.18
CA LYS A 172 12.61 12.62 8.59
C LYS A 172 13.68 13.02 7.58
N GLY A 173 13.64 14.25 7.10
CA GLY A 173 14.69 14.84 6.30
C GLY A 173 16.00 14.97 7.07
N SER A 174 17.14 14.89 6.40
CA SER A 174 18.44 14.97 7.06
C SER A 174 19.43 15.77 6.22
N SER A 175 20.16 16.67 6.88
CA SER A 175 21.33 17.33 6.30
C SER A 175 22.58 16.45 6.31
N ILE A 176 22.52 15.28 6.98
CA ILE A 176 23.65 14.35 7.06
C ILE A 176 23.76 13.60 5.72
N ILE A 177 24.86 13.86 5.02
CA ILE A 177 25.18 13.16 3.77
C ILE A 177 25.77 11.81 4.14
N SER A 178 25.02 10.72 3.92
CA SER A 178 25.62 9.39 3.93
C SER A 178 26.22 9.11 2.53
N GLY A 179 27.51 9.29 2.42
CA GLY A 179 28.47 8.62 1.55
C GLY A 179 28.31 8.56 0.03
N ASP A 180 27.22 8.96 -0.60
CA ASP A 180 27.09 8.87 -2.05
C ASP A 180 26.89 10.26 -2.68
N HIS A 181 28.00 10.89 -3.04
CA HIS A 181 28.04 12.26 -3.57
C HIS A 181 27.45 12.41 -4.98
N GLU A 182 27.26 11.29 -5.74
CA GLU A 182 26.84 11.37 -7.13
C GLU A 182 25.32 11.56 -7.32
N ASN A 183 24.48 11.15 -6.34
CA ASN A 183 23.02 11.13 -6.53
C ASN A 183 22.20 11.96 -5.52
N ASN A 184 22.80 12.77 -4.65
CA ASN A 184 22.11 13.53 -3.60
C ASN A 184 21.25 12.68 -2.64
N ILE A 185 21.47 11.37 -2.57
CA ILE A 185 20.75 10.48 -1.66
C ILE A 185 21.29 10.71 -0.25
N LYS A 186 20.44 11.17 0.66
CA LYS A 186 20.82 11.49 2.04
C LYS A 186 20.77 10.24 2.95
N HIS A 187 19.73 9.40 2.81
CA HIS A 187 19.59 8.12 3.52
C HIS A 187 18.51 7.25 2.91
N ASN A 188 18.50 5.95 3.27
CA ASN A 188 17.37 5.08 2.98
C ASN A 188 16.16 5.48 3.85
N GLY A 189 15.01 5.70 3.24
CA GLY A 189 13.75 5.88 3.95
C GLY A 189 13.14 4.54 4.33
N LEU A 190 13.08 3.60 3.37
CA LEU A 190 12.60 2.24 3.57
C LEU A 190 13.29 1.31 2.57
N ASP A 191 13.73 0.15 3.03
CA ASP A 191 14.40 -0.85 2.20
C ASP A 191 13.45 -1.51 1.19
N GLY A 192 14.03 -2.13 0.16
CA GLY A 192 13.26 -2.82 -0.88
C GLY A 192 12.46 -4.01 -0.32
N HIS A 193 11.16 -4.02 -0.57
CA HIS A 193 10.22 -5.07 -0.14
C HIS A 193 9.03 -5.16 -1.08
N THR A 194 8.25 -6.24 -0.95
CA THR A 194 6.90 -6.37 -1.50
C THR A 194 5.88 -6.22 -0.38
N ASP A 195 4.68 -5.74 -0.71
CA ASP A 195 3.58 -5.70 0.25
C ASP A 195 2.88 -7.05 0.33
N GLY A 196 2.54 -7.50 1.54
CA GLY A 196 1.89 -8.80 1.76
C GLY A 196 0.38 -8.84 1.47
N ASN A 197 -0.26 -7.70 1.26
CA ASN A 197 -1.71 -7.49 1.13
C ASN A 197 -2.25 -7.74 -0.30
N PHE A 198 -3.52 -7.36 -0.56
CA PHE A 198 -4.11 -7.37 -1.91
C PHE A 198 -3.73 -6.11 -2.69
N LEU A 199 -4.16 -4.93 -2.22
CA LEU A 199 -3.88 -3.64 -2.85
C LEU A 199 -3.38 -2.63 -1.81
N THR A 200 -2.41 -1.82 -2.21
CA THR A 200 -1.91 -0.67 -1.45
C THR A 200 -2.18 0.62 -2.22
N PHE A 201 -2.71 1.62 -1.55
CA PHE A 201 -2.89 2.98 -2.07
C PHE A 201 -1.93 3.90 -1.34
N ILE A 202 -1.08 4.61 -2.08
CA ILE A 202 -0.05 5.50 -1.51
C ILE A 202 -0.27 6.92 -2.01
N SER A 203 -0.28 7.88 -1.10
CA SER A 203 -0.11 9.30 -1.38
C SER A 203 1.04 9.90 -0.56
N GLU A 204 1.53 11.07 -0.95
CA GLU A 204 2.63 11.75 -0.28
C GLU A 204 2.42 13.28 -0.26
N ASN A 205 3.15 13.96 0.64
CA ASN A 205 3.13 15.41 0.80
C ASN A 205 3.96 16.17 -0.26
N GLN A 206 4.00 15.68 -1.50
CA GLN A 206 4.79 16.24 -2.61
C GLN A 206 6.32 16.22 -2.36
N VAL A 207 6.79 15.43 -1.40
CA VAL A 207 8.22 15.12 -1.22
C VAL A 207 8.45 13.72 -1.77
N ASN A 208 9.06 13.66 -2.95
CA ASN A 208 9.29 12.41 -3.68
C ASN A 208 10.26 11.47 -2.95
N GLY A 209 10.14 10.18 -3.20
CA GLY A 209 11.05 9.19 -2.62
C GLY A 209 10.72 7.76 -3.01
N LEU A 210 9.48 7.50 -3.44
CA LEU A 210 9.06 6.17 -3.85
C LEU A 210 9.78 5.73 -5.12
N GLN A 211 10.33 4.52 -5.09
CA GLN A 211 10.94 3.86 -6.25
C GLN A 211 10.38 2.45 -6.40
N ILE A 212 10.12 2.04 -7.64
CA ILE A 212 9.61 0.71 -7.98
C ILE A 212 10.65 0.00 -8.84
N ASN A 213 10.92 -1.27 -8.53
CA ASN A 213 11.82 -2.10 -9.32
C ASN A 213 11.08 -2.71 -10.51
N LYS A 214 11.56 -2.46 -11.71
CA LYS A 214 11.09 -3.14 -12.93
C LYS A 214 12.29 -3.80 -13.61
N ASN A 215 12.30 -5.13 -13.61
CA ASN A 215 13.36 -5.93 -14.26
C ASN A 215 14.79 -5.57 -13.79
N GLY A 216 14.96 -5.25 -12.51
CA GLY A 216 16.26 -4.87 -11.92
C GLY A 216 16.57 -3.37 -11.98
N GLU A 217 15.78 -2.56 -12.69
CA GLU A 217 15.93 -1.11 -12.75
C GLU A 217 14.95 -0.42 -11.79
N TRP A 218 15.42 0.62 -11.08
CA TRP A 218 14.60 1.42 -10.18
C TRP A 218 13.98 2.60 -10.91
N ILE A 219 12.65 2.65 -10.93
CA ILE A 219 11.86 3.74 -11.50
C ILE A 219 11.47 4.70 -10.38
N ASP A 220 11.86 5.99 -10.50
CA ASP A 220 11.37 7.04 -9.61
C ASP A 220 9.88 7.29 -9.87
N VAL A 221 9.09 7.26 -8.81
CA VAL A 221 7.65 7.53 -8.87
C VAL A 221 7.38 8.87 -8.23
N ASN A 222 6.86 9.79 -9.03
CA ASN A 222 6.43 11.11 -8.57
C ASN A 222 4.90 11.12 -8.58
N ILE A 223 4.29 11.12 -7.40
CA ILE A 223 2.84 11.08 -7.25
C ILE A 223 2.27 12.47 -7.49
N SER A 224 1.36 12.58 -8.46
CA SER A 224 0.68 13.85 -8.76
C SER A 224 -0.26 14.26 -7.61
N PRO A 225 -0.53 15.57 -7.40
CA PRO A 225 -1.31 16.02 -6.23
C PRO A 225 -2.68 15.37 -6.05
N ASN A 226 -3.37 15.05 -7.15
CA ASN A 226 -4.71 14.45 -7.14
C ASN A 226 -4.67 12.97 -7.56
N SER A 227 -3.59 12.27 -7.25
CA SER A 227 -3.44 10.86 -7.60
C SER A 227 -2.94 10.02 -6.42
N PHE A 228 -2.98 8.72 -6.63
CA PHE A 228 -2.44 7.69 -5.75
C PHE A 228 -1.62 6.71 -6.57
N VAL A 229 -0.54 6.20 -6.00
CA VAL A 229 0.06 4.99 -6.54
C VAL A 229 -0.68 3.80 -5.96
N VAL A 230 -1.16 2.93 -6.84
CA VAL A 230 -1.79 1.65 -6.49
C VAL A 230 -0.78 0.54 -6.77
N LEU A 231 -0.53 -0.30 -5.75
CA LEU A 231 0.34 -1.46 -5.84
C LEU A 231 -0.47 -2.74 -5.61
N SER A 232 -0.20 -3.77 -6.39
CA SER A 232 -0.64 -5.14 -6.09
C SER A 232 0.35 -5.79 -5.13
N GLY A 233 -0.16 -6.43 -4.10
CA GLY A 233 0.64 -7.15 -3.12
C GLY A 233 0.70 -8.66 -3.35
N ASP A 234 1.47 -9.34 -2.51
CA ASP A 234 1.74 -10.78 -2.59
C ASP A 234 0.47 -11.63 -2.43
N SER A 235 -0.49 -11.19 -1.60
CA SER A 235 -1.78 -11.87 -1.47
C SER A 235 -2.57 -11.85 -2.78
N PHE A 236 -2.57 -10.73 -3.51
CA PHE A 236 -3.29 -10.69 -4.78
C PHE A 236 -2.57 -11.49 -5.87
N LYS A 237 -1.24 -11.45 -5.86
CA LYS A 237 -0.42 -12.32 -6.71
C LYS A 237 -0.75 -13.80 -6.45
N ALA A 238 -0.80 -14.23 -5.19
CA ALA A 238 -1.14 -15.62 -4.86
C ALA A 238 -2.60 -15.95 -5.20
N TRP A 239 -3.54 -15.08 -4.87
CA TRP A 239 -4.97 -15.28 -5.16
C TRP A 239 -5.23 -15.40 -6.66
N THR A 240 -4.52 -14.62 -7.48
CA THR A 240 -4.62 -14.69 -8.94
C THR A 240 -3.73 -15.77 -9.56
N ASN A 241 -3.15 -16.66 -8.77
CA ASN A 241 -2.21 -17.70 -9.21
C ASN A 241 -1.10 -17.14 -10.12
N GLY A 242 -0.47 -16.04 -9.70
CA GLY A 242 0.65 -15.42 -10.38
C GLY A 242 0.30 -14.56 -11.60
N ARG A 243 -0.98 -14.31 -11.91
CA ARG A 243 -1.39 -13.47 -13.04
C ARG A 243 -1.13 -11.98 -12.80
N LEU A 244 -1.13 -11.54 -11.54
CA LEU A 244 -0.70 -10.21 -11.15
C LEU A 244 0.72 -10.23 -10.60
N HIS A 245 1.44 -9.12 -10.80
CA HIS A 245 2.79 -8.92 -10.29
C HIS A 245 2.75 -8.15 -8.96
N SER A 246 3.53 -8.58 -7.97
CA SER A 246 3.78 -7.83 -6.73
C SER A 246 5.15 -7.16 -6.85
N PRO A 247 5.22 -5.81 -7.02
CA PRO A 247 6.47 -5.15 -7.34
C PRO A 247 7.30 -4.90 -6.09
N VAL A 248 8.61 -5.14 -6.19
CA VAL A 248 9.54 -4.67 -5.17
C VAL A 248 9.61 -3.15 -5.22
N HIS A 249 9.42 -2.50 -4.09
CA HIS A 249 9.49 -1.05 -3.98
C HIS A 249 10.26 -0.61 -2.74
N LYS A 250 10.75 0.62 -2.74
CA LYS A 250 11.52 1.22 -1.64
C LYS A 250 11.28 2.72 -1.56
N VAL A 251 11.77 3.32 -0.48
CA VAL A 251 11.80 4.78 -0.35
C VAL A 251 13.23 5.27 -0.19
N LYS A 252 13.62 6.23 -1.04
CA LYS A 252 14.89 6.97 -0.95
C LYS A 252 14.59 8.41 -0.57
N MET A 253 15.34 8.93 0.41
CA MET A 253 15.17 10.31 0.82
C MET A 253 16.19 11.21 0.12
N PHE A 254 15.67 12.28 -0.49
CA PHE A 254 16.45 13.28 -1.21
C PHE A 254 16.24 14.65 -0.54
N GLY A 255 17.26 15.20 0.12
CA GLY A 255 17.17 16.53 0.71
C GLY A 255 16.79 16.55 2.19
N GLU A 256 16.42 17.76 2.66
CA GLU A 256 16.23 18.08 4.08
C GLU A 256 14.76 18.14 4.51
N SER A 257 13.86 18.07 3.54
CA SER A 257 12.42 18.12 3.82
C SER A 257 11.90 16.78 4.31
N ASP A 258 11.09 16.82 5.35
CA ASP A 258 10.38 15.65 5.84
C ASP A 258 9.37 15.17 4.79
N ARG A 259 9.38 13.86 4.53
CA ARG A 259 8.38 13.20 3.71
C ARG A 259 7.33 12.56 4.60
N PHE A 260 6.09 12.89 4.34
CA PHE A 260 4.93 12.21 4.92
C PHE A 260 4.21 11.43 3.83
N SER A 261 3.81 10.22 4.14
CA SER A 261 2.96 9.43 3.23
C SER A 261 1.82 8.78 3.98
N ILE A 262 0.70 8.65 3.30
CA ILE A 262 -0.51 7.98 3.80
C ILE A 262 -0.72 6.75 2.96
N GLN A 263 -0.95 5.61 3.61
CA GLN A 263 -1.24 4.36 2.94
C GLN A 263 -2.55 3.76 3.42
N LEU A 264 -3.35 3.29 2.47
CA LEU A 264 -4.46 2.38 2.72
C LEU A 264 -4.07 1.00 2.19
N PHE A 265 -4.13 -0.01 3.05
CA PHE A 265 -3.83 -1.39 2.71
C PHE A 265 -5.09 -2.25 2.80
N SER A 266 -5.33 -3.03 1.76
CA SER A 266 -6.43 -3.99 1.69
C SER A 266 -5.92 -5.41 1.95
N PHE A 267 -6.21 -5.96 3.12
CA PHE A 267 -5.81 -7.31 3.55
C PHE A 267 -7.00 -8.28 3.57
N SER A 268 -6.70 -9.58 3.68
CA SER A 268 -7.69 -10.56 4.10
C SER A 268 -7.92 -10.50 5.62
N LYS A 269 -9.16 -10.67 6.05
CA LYS A 269 -9.51 -10.77 7.49
C LYS A 269 -8.69 -11.87 8.18
N PRO A 270 -8.27 -11.66 9.43
CA PRO A 270 -7.67 -12.71 10.25
C PRO A 270 -8.52 -13.98 10.28
N GLY A 271 -7.87 -15.15 10.29
CA GLY A 271 -8.55 -16.46 10.27
C GLY A 271 -9.01 -16.92 8.89
N HIS A 272 -8.78 -16.15 7.82
CA HIS A 272 -9.13 -16.53 6.46
C HIS A 272 -7.88 -16.81 5.62
N PHE A 273 -7.97 -17.88 4.82
CA PHE A 273 -6.88 -18.27 3.94
C PHE A 273 -6.95 -17.57 2.59
N VAL A 274 -5.84 -17.00 2.18
CA VAL A 274 -5.63 -16.57 0.79
C VAL A 274 -5.30 -17.81 -0.03
N LYS A 275 -6.11 -18.08 -1.05
CA LYS A 275 -5.96 -19.21 -1.97
C LYS A 275 -6.45 -18.85 -3.36
N ALA A 276 -5.82 -19.39 -4.39
CA ALA A 276 -6.28 -19.22 -5.75
C ALA A 276 -7.64 -19.95 -5.98
N PRO A 277 -8.60 -19.31 -6.67
CA PRO A 277 -9.78 -20.00 -7.20
C PRO A 277 -9.37 -21.15 -8.12
N LYS A 278 -10.16 -22.24 -8.08
CA LYS A 278 -9.89 -23.43 -8.90
C LYS A 278 -9.91 -23.14 -10.41
N GLU A 279 -10.68 -22.14 -10.83
CA GLU A 279 -10.81 -21.68 -12.21
C GLU A 279 -9.51 -21.10 -12.77
N LEU A 280 -8.57 -20.71 -11.91
CA LEU A 280 -7.26 -20.20 -12.28
C LEU A 280 -6.16 -21.29 -12.29
N VAL A 281 -6.52 -22.53 -12.05
CA VAL A 281 -5.58 -23.66 -11.93
C VAL A 281 -5.95 -24.75 -12.93
N ASP A 282 -5.03 -25.06 -13.86
CA ASP A 282 -5.17 -26.10 -14.86
C ASP A 282 -3.80 -26.71 -15.19
N GLU A 283 -3.71 -27.56 -16.23
CA GLU A 283 -2.45 -28.22 -16.62
C GLU A 283 -1.43 -27.21 -17.17
N GLU A 284 -1.86 -26.13 -17.83
CA GLU A 284 -0.98 -25.07 -18.37
C GLU A 284 -0.61 -24.05 -17.29
N HIS A 285 -1.45 -23.93 -16.24
CA HIS A 285 -1.27 -23.01 -15.11
C HIS A 285 -1.38 -23.77 -13.78
N PRO A 286 -0.39 -24.60 -13.43
CA PRO A 286 -0.41 -25.31 -12.17
C PRO A 286 -0.43 -24.36 -10.98
N LEU A 287 -0.92 -24.84 -9.83
CA LEU A 287 -0.96 -24.05 -8.60
C LEU A 287 0.46 -23.63 -8.21
N LEU A 288 0.67 -22.33 -8.01
CA LEU A 288 1.98 -21.74 -7.67
C LEU A 288 2.19 -21.52 -6.17
N PHE A 289 1.09 -21.39 -5.41
CA PHE A 289 1.13 -21.01 -4.00
C PHE A 289 0.18 -21.87 -3.20
N LYS A 290 0.66 -22.47 -2.11
CA LYS A 290 -0.21 -23.12 -1.12
C LYS A 290 -1.06 -22.08 -0.38
N PRO A 291 -2.29 -22.44 0.06
CA PRO A 291 -3.11 -21.55 0.88
C PRO A 291 -2.37 -21.09 2.13
N PHE A 292 -2.51 -19.80 2.48
CA PHE A 292 -1.89 -19.23 3.66
C PHE A 292 -2.77 -18.18 4.34
N GLU A 293 -2.54 -17.96 5.62
CA GLU A 293 -3.14 -16.89 6.40
C GLU A 293 -2.18 -15.71 6.52
N MET A 294 -2.73 -14.49 6.46
CA MET A 294 -1.94 -13.26 6.46
C MET A 294 -1.12 -13.05 7.74
N ILE A 295 -1.64 -13.43 8.90
CA ILE A 295 -0.89 -13.30 10.16
C ILE A 295 0.36 -14.18 10.11
N GLY A 296 0.21 -15.44 9.71
CA GLY A 296 1.35 -16.37 9.59
C GLY A 296 2.39 -15.91 8.56
N LEU A 297 1.96 -15.31 7.43
CA LEU A 297 2.89 -14.68 6.49
C LEU A 297 3.63 -13.52 7.15
N THR A 298 2.92 -12.62 7.85
CA THR A 298 3.52 -11.46 8.52
C THR A 298 4.53 -11.89 9.59
N GLU A 299 4.19 -12.89 10.40
CA GLU A 299 5.11 -13.46 11.39
C GLU A 299 6.36 -14.07 10.74
N TYR A 300 6.17 -14.79 9.61
CA TYR A 300 7.30 -15.37 8.90
C TYR A 300 8.22 -14.31 8.32
N VAL A 301 7.71 -13.32 7.59
CA VAL A 301 8.55 -12.28 6.96
C VAL A 301 9.25 -11.39 7.99
N THR A 302 8.71 -11.25 9.19
CA THR A 302 9.33 -10.54 10.31
C THR A 302 10.23 -11.44 11.20
N SER A 303 10.32 -12.73 10.91
CA SER A 303 11.20 -13.66 11.60
C SER A 303 12.65 -13.56 11.10
N GLN A 304 13.57 -14.17 11.84
CA GLN A 304 14.97 -14.27 11.42
C GLN A 304 15.13 -14.93 10.02
N ALA A 305 14.30 -15.93 9.71
CA ALA A 305 14.31 -16.60 8.41
C ALA A 305 13.85 -15.67 7.28
N GLY A 306 12.79 -14.88 7.50
CA GLY A 306 12.31 -13.89 6.53
C GLY A 306 13.33 -12.77 6.30
N TYR A 307 13.95 -12.26 7.36
CA TYR A 307 15.01 -11.24 7.24
C TYR A 307 16.27 -11.74 6.52
N ALA A 308 16.58 -13.03 6.60
CA ALA A 308 17.74 -13.60 5.90
C ALA A 308 17.56 -13.66 4.37
N ALA A 309 16.31 -13.67 3.86
CA ALA A 309 16.01 -13.76 2.44
C ALA A 309 14.79 -12.86 2.07
N PRO A 310 14.87 -11.54 2.27
CA PRO A 310 13.70 -10.64 2.18
C PRO A 310 13.03 -10.65 0.80
N ASN A 311 13.77 -10.81 -0.29
CA ASN A 311 13.23 -10.86 -1.65
C ASN A 311 12.53 -12.18 -2.00
N ASP A 312 12.77 -13.24 -1.23
CA ASP A 312 12.24 -14.59 -1.44
C ASP A 312 11.34 -15.07 -0.29
N ALA A 313 11.17 -14.26 0.76
CA ALA A 313 10.43 -14.63 1.97
C ALA A 313 9.00 -15.11 1.66
N PHE A 314 8.28 -14.42 0.79
CA PHE A 314 6.95 -14.82 0.36
C PHE A 314 6.95 -16.18 -0.33
N LYS A 315 7.84 -16.39 -1.31
CA LYS A 315 7.97 -17.66 -2.03
C LYS A 315 8.44 -18.78 -1.09
N ALA A 316 9.34 -18.50 -0.16
CA ALA A 316 9.80 -19.47 0.83
C ALA A 316 8.68 -19.90 1.79
N TYR A 317 7.72 -18.99 2.10
CA TYR A 317 6.61 -19.27 2.98
C TYR A 317 5.51 -20.11 2.31
N CYS A 318 5.05 -19.72 1.14
CA CYS A 318 3.88 -20.33 0.51
C CYS A 318 4.08 -20.79 -0.95
N GLY A 319 5.26 -20.66 -1.55
CA GLY A 319 5.54 -21.16 -2.90
C GLY A 319 5.49 -22.68 -3.00
N LEU A 320 5.10 -23.20 -4.16
CA LEU A 320 5.08 -24.62 -4.54
C LEU A 320 6.13 -24.92 -5.61
#